data_2a08a63c0544d17382f437c48865cf35
#
_entry.id   2a08a63c0544d17382f437c48865cf35
#
_cell.length_a   1.000
_cell.length_b   1.000
_cell.length_c   1.000
_cell.angle_alpha   90.00
_cell.angle_beta   90.00
_cell.angle_gamma   90.00
#
_symmetry.space_group_name_H-M   'P 1'
#
loop_
_entity.id
_entity.type
_entity.pdbx_description
1 polymer ?
#
loop_
_entity_poly.entity_id
_entity_poly.type
_entity_poly.pdbx_seq_one_letter_code
_entity_poly.pdbx_strand_id
1 'polypeptide(L)'
;NRPNWRVIHDDIANISCLDLEDYFGIKKGDLDLLSGGAPCQAFSYAGKRLGLEDARGTLFYHYATFLQKLQPKMFLFENVRGLLTHDKGRTYATITNIFEQAGYTIQKKVLNAWDFGVPQKRERLITVGIRNDLVGKVSFSFPKEHDYKPVLRDVLLDCPEGPGVPYGENKRKIFELVPPGGYWRDIDPEIAKAYMKSCWDMEGGRTGILRRMSLDEPSLTVLTSP
;
A
#
# COMPACT_ATOMS: atom_id res chain seq x y z
N ASN A 1 17.67 9.45 -5.00
CA ASN A 1 18.83 8.88 -5.68
C ASN A 1 19.62 8.01 -4.72
N ARG A 2 19.81 6.73 -5.08
CA ARG A 2 20.64 5.76 -4.33
C ARG A 2 21.62 5.10 -5.31
N PRO A 3 22.74 5.74 -5.61
CA PRO A 3 23.65 5.35 -6.69
C PRO A 3 24.27 3.95 -6.52
N ASN A 4 24.26 3.43 -5.28
CA ASN A 4 24.82 2.10 -4.98
C ASN A 4 23.76 0.97 -5.03
N TRP A 5 22.50 1.26 -5.39
CA TRP A 5 21.50 0.22 -5.52
C TRP A 5 21.57 -0.42 -6.90
N ARG A 6 21.61 -1.75 -6.92
CA ARG A 6 21.38 -2.50 -8.15
C ARG A 6 19.88 -2.51 -8.43
N VAL A 7 19.46 -1.85 -9.49
CA VAL A 7 18.08 -1.84 -9.98
C VAL A 7 17.98 -2.79 -11.16
N ILE A 8 17.03 -3.70 -11.11
CA ILE A 8 16.71 -4.64 -12.18
C ILE A 8 15.36 -4.22 -12.73
N HIS A 9 15.32 -3.89 -14.02
CA HIS A 9 14.10 -3.51 -14.73
C HIS A 9 13.60 -4.69 -15.53
N ASP A 10 12.81 -5.56 -14.89
CA ASP A 10 12.23 -6.76 -15.50
C ASP A 10 10.92 -7.13 -14.79
N ASP A 11 10.14 -8.01 -15.40
CA ASP A 11 8.97 -8.60 -14.75
C ASP A 11 9.43 -9.58 -13.66
N ILE A 12 8.86 -9.44 -12.46
CA ILE A 12 9.18 -10.32 -11.34
C ILE A 12 8.90 -11.80 -11.66
N ALA A 13 7.96 -12.09 -12.56
CA ALA A 13 7.67 -13.42 -13.01
C ALA A 13 8.87 -14.07 -13.71
N ASN A 14 9.59 -13.31 -14.55
CA ASN A 14 10.78 -13.77 -15.23
C ASN A 14 11.92 -14.07 -14.25
N ILE A 15 12.06 -13.24 -13.22
CA ILE A 15 13.14 -13.39 -12.23
C ILE A 15 12.85 -14.54 -11.26
N SER A 16 11.60 -14.69 -10.82
CA SER A 16 11.25 -15.69 -9.80
C SER A 16 11.40 -17.14 -10.25
N CYS A 17 11.43 -17.43 -11.56
CA CYS A 17 11.69 -18.75 -12.12
C CYS A 17 13.18 -19.10 -12.23
N LEU A 18 14.08 -18.10 -12.10
CA LEU A 18 15.52 -18.31 -12.16
C LEU A 18 16.06 -18.99 -10.90
N ASP A 19 17.32 -19.43 -10.96
CA ASP A 19 18.09 -19.72 -9.76
C ASP A 19 18.44 -18.38 -9.09
N LEU A 20 17.79 -18.09 -7.98
CA LEU A 20 17.92 -16.79 -7.31
C LEU A 20 19.27 -16.65 -6.57
N GLU A 21 19.85 -17.76 -6.10
CA GLU A 21 21.15 -17.74 -5.45
C GLU A 21 22.24 -17.33 -6.46
N ASP A 22 22.25 -17.96 -7.63
CA ASP A 22 23.17 -17.63 -8.70
C ASP A 22 22.91 -16.23 -9.27
N TYR A 23 21.64 -15.90 -9.51
CA TYR A 23 21.25 -14.61 -10.10
C TYR A 23 21.65 -13.41 -9.25
N PHE A 24 21.47 -13.50 -7.94
CA PHE A 24 21.82 -12.44 -7.00
C PHE A 24 23.23 -12.56 -6.43
N GLY A 25 23.89 -13.71 -6.56
CA GLY A 25 25.17 -13.99 -5.95
C GLY A 25 25.13 -14.10 -4.43
N ILE A 26 24.01 -14.58 -3.88
CA ILE A 26 23.80 -14.74 -2.44
C ILE A 26 23.34 -16.18 -2.16
N LYS A 27 23.75 -16.73 -1.03
CA LYS A 27 23.32 -18.07 -0.60
C LYS A 27 21.99 -18.00 0.15
N LYS A 28 21.24 -19.09 0.07
CA LYS A 28 20.04 -19.27 0.87
C LYS A 28 20.31 -19.00 2.35
N GLY A 29 19.54 -18.10 2.94
CA GLY A 29 19.67 -17.71 4.35
C GLY A 29 20.58 -16.51 4.63
N ASP A 30 21.38 -16.04 3.66
CA ASP A 30 22.28 -14.90 3.83
C ASP A 30 21.57 -13.55 3.80
N LEU A 31 20.46 -13.46 3.07
CA LEU A 31 19.69 -12.22 2.92
C LEU A 31 19.11 -11.78 4.29
N ASP A 32 19.43 -10.56 4.70
CA ASP A 32 18.93 -10.03 5.98
C ASP A 32 17.44 -9.69 5.91
N LEU A 33 17.01 -8.99 4.86
CA LEU A 33 15.64 -8.51 4.71
C LEU A 33 15.13 -8.65 3.28
N LEU A 34 13.96 -9.26 3.12
CA LEU A 34 13.15 -9.20 1.91
C LEU A 34 11.98 -8.24 2.15
N SER A 35 11.86 -7.15 1.39
CA SER A 35 10.74 -6.22 1.48
C SER A 35 9.94 -6.19 0.19
N GLY A 36 8.60 -6.14 0.30
CA GLY A 36 7.74 -6.04 -0.88
C GLY A 36 6.28 -5.74 -0.53
N GLY A 37 5.52 -5.32 -1.55
CA GLY A 37 4.10 -4.99 -1.44
C GLY A 37 3.34 -5.54 -2.65
N ALA A 38 3.27 -6.87 -2.80
CA ALA A 38 2.58 -7.50 -3.91
C ALA A 38 1.06 -7.26 -3.82
N PRO A 39 0.39 -6.74 -4.88
CA PRO A 39 -1.04 -6.53 -4.90
C PRO A 39 -1.80 -7.86 -4.76
N CYS A 40 -2.87 -7.84 -3.95
CA CYS A 40 -3.64 -9.05 -3.61
C CYS A 40 -4.97 -9.16 -4.37
N GLN A 41 -5.17 -8.40 -5.44
CA GLN A 41 -6.44 -8.36 -6.17
C GLN A 41 -6.83 -9.68 -6.86
N ALA A 42 -5.89 -10.57 -7.10
CA ALA A 42 -6.09 -11.82 -7.84
C ALA A 42 -6.48 -13.04 -6.97
N PHE A 43 -6.56 -12.89 -5.64
CA PHE A 43 -6.92 -14.00 -4.74
C PHE A 43 -8.39 -14.43 -4.78
N SER A 44 -9.27 -13.72 -5.51
CA SER A 44 -10.70 -14.01 -5.56
C SER A 44 -11.07 -15.37 -6.17
N TYR A 45 -10.10 -16.08 -6.78
CA TYR A 45 -10.29 -17.38 -7.42
C TYR A 45 -9.45 -18.51 -6.79
N ALA A 46 -8.71 -18.23 -5.72
CA ALA A 46 -7.94 -19.27 -5.04
C ALA A 46 -8.88 -20.33 -4.42
N GLY A 47 -8.66 -21.56 -4.80
CA GLY A 47 -9.48 -22.71 -4.41
C GLY A 47 -9.41 -23.03 -2.90
N LYS A 48 -9.99 -24.15 -2.50
CA LYS A 48 -10.12 -24.57 -1.09
C LYS A 48 -8.80 -25.04 -0.42
N ARG A 49 -7.67 -24.97 -1.11
CA ARG A 49 -6.35 -25.43 -0.62
C ARG A 49 -5.52 -24.23 -0.19
N LEU A 50 -5.25 -24.09 1.10
CA LEU A 50 -4.57 -22.95 1.72
C LEU A 50 -3.03 -22.98 1.53
N GLY A 51 -2.54 -23.17 0.29
CA GLY A 51 -1.11 -23.31 -0.01
C GLY A 51 -0.59 -22.35 -1.08
N LEU A 52 0.74 -22.38 -1.31
CA LEU A 52 1.40 -21.53 -2.31
C LEU A 52 0.86 -21.79 -3.74
N GLU A 53 0.48 -23.02 -4.04
CA GLU A 53 -0.07 -23.39 -5.35
C GLU A 53 -1.37 -22.65 -5.68
N ASP A 54 -2.19 -22.33 -4.67
CA ASP A 54 -3.43 -21.55 -4.84
C ASP A 54 -3.17 -20.09 -5.19
N ALA A 55 -1.95 -19.61 -4.91
CA ALA A 55 -1.52 -18.27 -5.26
C ALA A 55 -0.91 -18.16 -6.66
N ARG A 56 -0.75 -19.29 -7.40
CA ARG A 56 -0.19 -19.27 -8.76
C ARG A 56 -0.94 -18.29 -9.65
N GLY A 57 -0.18 -17.54 -10.46
CA GLY A 57 -0.71 -16.50 -11.33
C GLY A 57 -0.98 -15.15 -10.64
N THR A 58 -0.68 -15.03 -9.34
CA THR A 58 -0.72 -13.76 -8.60
C THR A 58 0.69 -13.21 -8.40
N LEU A 59 0.81 -11.89 -8.28
CA LEU A 59 2.09 -11.26 -7.91
C LEU A 59 2.58 -11.67 -6.51
N PHE A 60 1.66 -12.02 -5.61
CA PHE A 60 2.00 -12.59 -4.31
C PHE A 60 2.75 -13.92 -4.41
N TYR A 61 2.40 -14.78 -5.39
CA TYR A 61 3.10 -16.04 -5.63
C TYR A 61 4.61 -15.83 -5.82
N HIS A 62 4.98 -14.82 -6.61
CA HIS A 62 6.39 -14.51 -6.85
C HIS A 62 7.09 -14.04 -5.58
N TYR A 63 6.44 -13.18 -4.78
CA TYR A 63 6.97 -12.76 -3.48
C TYR A 63 7.21 -13.97 -2.55
N ALA A 64 6.23 -14.85 -2.44
CA ALA A 64 6.34 -16.05 -1.62
C ALA A 64 7.42 -17.03 -2.16
N THR A 65 7.61 -17.09 -3.48
CA THR A 65 8.68 -17.86 -4.12
C THR A 65 10.06 -17.33 -3.73
N PHE A 66 10.26 -16.01 -3.77
CA PHE A 66 11.50 -15.39 -3.28
C PHE A 66 11.74 -15.73 -1.81
N LEU A 67 10.70 -15.63 -0.98
CA LEU A 67 10.79 -15.94 0.44
C LEU A 67 11.22 -17.40 0.68
N GLN A 68 10.64 -18.35 -0.05
CA GLN A 68 10.96 -19.78 0.09
C GLN A 68 12.35 -20.13 -0.43
N LYS A 69 12.75 -19.56 -1.58
CA LYS A 69 14.05 -19.85 -2.20
C LYS A 69 15.20 -19.20 -1.44
N LEU A 70 15.11 -17.92 -1.11
CA LEU A 70 16.19 -17.15 -0.48
C LEU A 70 16.24 -17.28 1.04
N GLN A 71 15.14 -17.64 1.70
CA GLN A 71 15.05 -17.78 3.15
C GLN A 71 15.68 -16.61 3.92
N PRO A 72 15.26 -15.35 3.65
CA PRO A 72 15.80 -14.20 4.36
C PRO A 72 15.64 -14.33 5.88
N LYS A 73 16.49 -13.66 6.66
CA LYS A 73 16.39 -13.65 8.12
C LYS A 73 15.07 -13.02 8.60
N MET A 74 14.66 -11.97 7.90
CA MET A 74 13.37 -11.28 8.10
C MET A 74 12.72 -10.94 6.77
N PHE A 75 11.39 -10.76 6.80
CA PHE A 75 10.69 -10.14 5.69
C PHE A 75 9.73 -9.04 6.16
N LEU A 76 9.44 -8.09 5.26
CA LEU A 76 8.42 -7.07 5.41
C LEU A 76 7.48 -7.17 4.21
N PHE A 77 6.20 -7.42 4.48
CA PHE A 77 5.16 -7.45 3.47
C PHE A 77 4.14 -6.35 3.74
N GLU A 78 4.04 -5.39 2.81
CA GLU A 78 3.12 -4.26 2.90
C GLU A 78 1.86 -4.53 2.07
N ASN A 79 0.71 -4.10 2.57
CA ASN A 79 -0.53 -4.15 1.81
C ASN A 79 -1.55 -3.11 2.30
N VAL A 80 -2.66 -2.97 1.59
CA VAL A 80 -3.78 -2.14 2.02
C VAL A 80 -4.49 -2.76 3.23
N ARG A 81 -5.02 -1.91 4.14
CA ARG A 81 -5.81 -2.38 5.30
C ARG A 81 -6.97 -3.30 4.92
N GLY A 82 -7.59 -3.03 3.75
CA GLY A 82 -8.72 -3.82 3.24
C GLY A 82 -8.43 -5.32 3.06
N LEU A 83 -7.16 -5.71 2.96
CA LEU A 83 -6.77 -7.13 2.88
C LEU A 83 -7.24 -7.94 4.10
N LEU A 84 -7.33 -7.33 5.28
CA LEU A 84 -7.78 -8.00 6.52
C LEU A 84 -9.24 -8.45 6.44
N THR A 85 -10.07 -7.75 5.67
CA THR A 85 -11.51 -8.04 5.53
C THR A 85 -11.87 -8.64 4.17
N HIS A 86 -10.92 -8.67 3.25
CA HIS A 86 -11.13 -9.24 1.91
C HIS A 86 -11.54 -10.71 2.02
N ASP A 87 -12.61 -11.05 1.31
CA ASP A 87 -13.18 -12.40 1.33
C ASP A 87 -13.44 -12.93 2.77
N LYS A 88 -14.02 -12.09 3.62
CA LYS A 88 -14.30 -12.41 5.05
C LYS A 88 -13.02 -12.80 5.83
N GLY A 89 -11.87 -12.23 5.46
CA GLY A 89 -10.57 -12.48 6.09
C GLY A 89 -9.82 -13.70 5.55
N ARG A 90 -10.41 -14.50 4.67
CA ARG A 90 -9.80 -15.74 4.14
C ARG A 90 -8.52 -15.48 3.36
N THR A 91 -8.49 -14.39 2.58
CA THR A 91 -7.30 -14.02 1.80
C THR A 91 -6.08 -13.80 2.69
N TYR A 92 -6.23 -13.03 3.77
CA TYR A 92 -5.12 -12.78 4.69
C TYR A 92 -4.72 -14.05 5.46
N ALA A 93 -5.68 -14.88 5.84
CA ALA A 93 -5.40 -16.18 6.47
C ALA A 93 -4.60 -17.12 5.55
N THR A 94 -4.90 -17.13 4.25
CA THR A 94 -4.10 -17.88 3.26
C THR A 94 -2.67 -17.37 3.17
N ILE A 95 -2.50 -16.04 3.08
CA ILE A 95 -1.18 -15.39 3.03
C ILE A 95 -0.34 -15.74 4.27
N THR A 96 -0.92 -15.61 5.46
CA THR A 96 -0.21 -15.92 6.71
C THR A 96 0.18 -17.38 6.80
N ASN A 97 -0.70 -18.30 6.41
CA ASN A 97 -0.40 -19.73 6.37
C ASN A 97 0.78 -20.05 5.43
N ILE A 98 0.85 -19.41 4.26
CA ILE A 98 1.99 -19.57 3.32
C ILE A 98 3.30 -19.09 3.97
N PHE A 99 3.28 -17.97 4.70
CA PHE A 99 4.45 -17.48 5.40
C PHE A 99 4.89 -18.39 6.55
N GLU A 100 3.93 -18.92 7.32
CA GLU A 100 4.20 -19.86 8.42
C GLU A 100 4.76 -21.20 7.88
N GLN A 101 4.19 -21.73 6.79
CA GLN A 101 4.71 -22.91 6.10
C GLN A 101 6.11 -22.69 5.51
N ALA A 102 6.45 -21.45 5.13
CA ALA A 102 7.79 -21.08 4.70
C ALA A 102 8.80 -20.98 5.86
N GLY A 103 8.39 -21.17 7.11
CA GLY A 103 9.25 -21.21 8.29
C GLY A 103 9.41 -19.87 9.01
N TYR A 104 8.38 -19.03 9.02
CA TYR A 104 8.41 -17.72 9.66
C TYR A 104 7.37 -17.57 10.77
N THR A 105 7.76 -16.92 11.85
CA THR A 105 6.84 -16.40 12.87
C THR A 105 6.46 -14.97 12.53
N ILE A 106 5.18 -14.67 12.57
CA ILE A 106 4.61 -13.45 11.99
C ILE A 106 4.11 -12.49 13.06
N GLN A 107 4.37 -11.21 12.85
CA GLN A 107 3.73 -10.09 13.56
C GLN A 107 3.08 -9.16 12.55
N LYS A 108 1.92 -8.59 12.87
CA LYS A 108 1.22 -7.63 12.01
C LYS A 108 0.71 -6.44 12.78
N LYS A 109 0.70 -5.29 12.10
CA LYS A 109 0.05 -4.06 12.60
C LYS A 109 -0.46 -3.25 11.40
N VAL A 110 -1.61 -2.61 11.58
CA VAL A 110 -2.03 -1.54 10.67
C VAL A 110 -1.39 -0.26 11.17
N LEU A 111 -0.60 0.39 10.31
CA LEU A 111 0.06 1.65 10.58
C LEU A 111 -0.57 2.74 9.71
N ASN A 112 -0.77 3.93 10.30
CA ASN A 112 -1.20 5.09 9.55
C ASN A 112 -0.03 6.08 9.44
N ALA A 113 0.36 6.47 8.25
CA ALA A 113 1.50 7.36 8.02
C ALA A 113 1.40 8.67 8.82
N TRP A 114 0.18 9.15 9.07
CA TRP A 114 -0.05 10.33 9.90
C TRP A 114 0.48 10.19 11.33
N ASP A 115 0.43 9.00 11.88
CA ASP A 115 0.91 8.71 13.24
C ASP A 115 2.44 8.70 13.34
N PHE A 116 3.12 8.78 12.19
CA PHE A 116 4.58 8.74 12.08
C PHE A 116 5.16 10.00 11.42
N GLY A 117 4.48 11.14 11.55
CA GLY A 117 4.99 12.44 11.12
C GLY A 117 4.81 12.74 9.62
N VAL A 118 3.97 11.99 8.91
CA VAL A 118 3.61 12.27 7.52
C VAL A 118 2.22 12.91 7.49
N PRO A 119 2.00 14.08 6.89
CA PRO A 119 0.70 14.75 6.85
C PRO A 119 -0.26 14.07 5.86
N GLN A 120 -0.43 12.76 5.99
CA GLN A 120 -1.30 11.95 5.14
C GLN A 120 -1.98 10.83 5.92
N LYS A 121 -3.30 10.76 5.84
CA LYS A 121 -4.09 9.61 6.32
C LYS A 121 -3.91 8.44 5.33
N ARG A 122 -2.90 7.61 5.59
CA ARG A 122 -2.56 6.45 4.76
C ARG A 122 -2.34 5.23 5.63
N GLU A 123 -3.39 4.43 5.76
CA GLU A 123 -3.32 3.17 6.50
C GLU A 123 -2.74 2.05 5.64
N ARG A 124 -1.78 1.31 6.21
CA ARG A 124 -1.18 0.13 5.58
C ARG A 124 -1.05 -1.00 6.58
N LEU A 125 -1.40 -2.18 6.13
CA LEU A 125 -1.10 -3.41 6.84
C LEU A 125 0.36 -3.75 6.61
N ILE A 126 1.13 -3.79 7.68
CA ILE A 126 2.52 -4.23 7.67
C ILE A 126 2.59 -5.59 8.36
N THR A 127 3.07 -6.57 7.63
CA THR A 127 3.34 -7.92 8.14
C THR A 127 4.84 -8.12 8.15
N VAL A 128 5.39 -8.46 9.31
CA VAL A 128 6.82 -8.76 9.50
C VAL A 128 6.94 -10.22 9.89
N GLY A 129 7.82 -10.95 9.22
CA GLY A 129 8.15 -12.32 9.58
C GLY A 129 9.61 -12.43 10.02
N ILE A 130 9.83 -13.16 11.09
CA ILE A 130 11.16 -13.54 11.58
C ILE A 130 11.30 -15.03 11.34
N ARG A 131 12.41 -15.45 10.71
CA ARG A 131 12.68 -16.87 10.47
C ARG A 131 12.76 -17.63 11.79
N ASN A 132 12.13 -18.80 11.84
CA ASN A 132 11.88 -19.54 13.10
C ASN A 132 13.15 -19.87 13.89
N ASP A 133 14.30 -20.11 13.20
CA ASP A 133 15.58 -20.36 13.86
C ASP A 133 16.18 -19.15 14.60
N LEU A 134 15.64 -17.95 14.32
CA LEU A 134 16.06 -16.69 14.94
C LEU A 134 15.08 -16.19 16.01
N VAL A 135 13.92 -16.82 16.14
CA VAL A 135 12.95 -16.47 17.21
C VAL A 135 13.60 -16.70 18.58
N GLY A 136 13.46 -15.71 19.45
CA GLY A 136 14.12 -15.70 20.76
C GLY A 136 15.59 -15.22 20.74
N LYS A 137 16.24 -15.17 19.58
CA LYS A 137 17.60 -14.61 19.41
C LYS A 137 17.57 -13.15 18.98
N VAL A 138 16.52 -12.75 18.28
CA VAL A 138 16.26 -11.37 17.84
C VAL A 138 14.89 -10.92 18.31
N SER A 139 14.73 -9.62 18.54
CA SER A 139 13.44 -9.01 18.85
C SER A 139 13.06 -7.99 17.80
N PHE A 140 11.79 -7.94 17.47
CA PHE A 140 11.20 -6.89 16.63
C PHE A 140 10.02 -6.27 17.36
N SER A 141 9.92 -4.96 17.28
CA SER A 141 8.74 -4.23 17.73
C SER A 141 8.38 -3.15 16.70
N PHE A 142 7.09 -2.96 16.48
CA PHE A 142 6.64 -1.83 15.67
C PHE A 142 7.00 -0.51 16.34
N PRO A 143 7.33 0.53 15.57
CA PRO A 143 7.66 1.84 16.13
C PRO A 143 6.47 2.40 16.93
N LYS A 144 6.79 3.24 17.92
CA LYS A 144 5.79 4.03 18.65
C LYS A 144 5.30 5.18 17.78
N GLU A 145 4.02 5.48 17.89
CA GLU A 145 3.42 6.64 17.26
C GLU A 145 3.99 7.94 17.84
N HIS A 146 4.07 8.98 17.02
CA HIS A 146 4.47 10.30 17.44
C HIS A 146 3.30 11.02 18.11
N ASP A 147 3.58 11.83 19.12
CA ASP A 147 2.58 12.70 19.74
C ASP A 147 2.17 13.83 18.80
N TYR A 148 3.08 14.25 17.92
CA TYR A 148 2.83 15.27 16.91
C TYR A 148 2.09 14.69 15.69
N LYS A 149 1.00 15.36 15.30
CA LYS A 149 0.15 15.02 14.16
C LYS A 149 0.20 16.15 13.12
N PRO A 150 1.10 16.04 12.11
CA PRO A 150 1.29 17.12 11.14
C PRO A 150 0.07 17.30 10.23
N VAL A 151 -0.09 18.52 9.74
CA VAL A 151 -1.07 18.90 8.72
C VAL A 151 -0.37 19.34 7.44
N LEU A 152 -1.11 19.54 6.35
CA LEU A 152 -0.51 19.93 5.07
C LEU A 152 0.24 21.27 5.15
N ARG A 153 -0.24 22.21 5.96
CA ARG A 153 0.44 23.50 6.18
C ARG A 153 1.87 23.36 6.66
N ASP A 154 2.17 22.36 7.47
CA ASP A 154 3.50 22.16 8.04
C ASP A 154 4.56 21.80 6.99
N VAL A 155 4.16 21.32 5.81
CA VAL A 155 5.07 20.86 4.75
C VAL A 155 4.91 21.59 3.41
N LEU A 156 3.87 22.43 3.27
CA LEU A 156 3.56 23.13 2.01
C LEU A 156 3.76 24.65 2.11
N LEU A 157 4.49 25.14 3.12
CA LEU A 157 4.74 26.59 3.31
C LEU A 157 5.43 27.22 2.09
N ASP A 158 6.37 26.51 1.48
CA ASP A 158 7.11 26.95 0.30
C ASP A 158 6.73 26.10 -0.91
N CYS A 159 5.43 25.95 -1.14
CA CYS A 159 4.89 25.04 -2.15
C CYS A 159 5.57 25.28 -3.52
N PRO A 160 6.60 24.51 -3.92
CA PRO A 160 7.22 24.69 -5.22
C PRO A 160 6.19 24.36 -6.30
N GLU A 161 6.15 25.13 -7.36
CA GLU A 161 5.39 24.76 -8.54
C GLU A 161 5.90 23.40 -9.05
N GLY A 162 5.06 22.36 -8.87
CA GLY A 162 5.36 21.04 -9.37
C GLY A 162 4.89 20.87 -10.82
N PRO A 163 5.47 19.95 -11.58
CA PRO A 163 5.02 19.61 -12.92
C PRO A 163 3.67 18.86 -12.85
N GLY A 164 2.62 19.56 -12.47
CA GLY A 164 1.25 19.03 -12.45
C GLY A 164 0.57 19.18 -13.81
N VAL A 165 -0.40 18.32 -14.09
CA VAL A 165 -1.31 18.53 -15.23
C VAL A 165 -2.36 19.55 -14.79
N PRO A 166 -2.48 20.72 -15.45
CA PRO A 166 -3.47 21.72 -15.08
C PRO A 166 -4.88 21.17 -15.34
N TYR A 167 -5.79 21.47 -14.44
CA TYR A 167 -7.20 21.19 -14.65
C TYR A 167 -7.75 22.05 -15.80
N GLY A 168 -8.62 21.47 -16.64
CA GLY A 168 -9.38 22.24 -17.63
C GLY A 168 -10.18 23.36 -16.95
N GLU A 169 -10.39 24.47 -17.66
CA GLU A 169 -10.97 25.70 -17.15
C GLU A 169 -12.31 25.49 -16.40
N ASN A 170 -13.22 24.69 -16.96
CA ASN A 170 -14.51 24.38 -16.35
C ASN A 170 -14.36 23.65 -15.01
N LYS A 171 -13.44 22.68 -14.93
CA LYS A 171 -13.16 21.93 -13.69
C LYS A 171 -12.56 22.84 -12.63
N ARG A 172 -11.66 23.74 -13.04
CA ARG A 172 -11.02 24.70 -12.14
C ARG A 172 -12.05 25.65 -11.52
N LYS A 173 -12.95 26.25 -12.34
CA LYS A 173 -14.01 27.14 -11.86
C LYS A 173 -14.89 26.47 -10.80
N ILE A 174 -15.23 25.19 -10.97
CA ILE A 174 -16.04 24.46 -10.00
C ILE A 174 -15.25 24.15 -8.74
N PHE A 175 -13.96 23.78 -8.84
CA PHE A 175 -13.11 23.58 -7.67
C PHE A 175 -12.93 24.83 -6.81
N GLU A 176 -12.95 26.02 -7.44
CA GLU A 176 -12.87 27.31 -6.71
C GLU A 176 -14.08 27.54 -5.80
N LEU A 177 -15.26 26.98 -6.15
CA LEU A 177 -16.47 27.06 -5.32
C LEU A 177 -16.44 26.11 -4.12
N VAL A 178 -15.64 25.03 -4.17
CA VAL A 178 -15.55 24.07 -3.07
C VAL A 178 -14.69 24.66 -1.94
N PRO A 179 -15.20 24.73 -0.70
CA PRO A 179 -14.41 25.24 0.41
C PRO A 179 -13.22 24.31 0.73
N PRO A 180 -12.13 24.82 1.33
CA PRO A 180 -11.04 23.98 1.82
C PRO A 180 -11.55 22.87 2.75
N GLY A 181 -11.15 21.62 2.51
CA GLY A 181 -11.64 20.44 3.22
C GLY A 181 -12.97 19.89 2.73
N GLY A 182 -13.68 20.65 1.88
CA GLY A 182 -14.99 20.28 1.35
C GLY A 182 -14.98 19.38 0.13
N TYR A 183 -16.16 19.11 -0.39
CA TYR A 183 -16.42 18.30 -1.56
C TYR A 183 -17.73 18.72 -2.26
N TRP A 184 -18.24 17.98 -3.23
CA TRP A 184 -19.39 18.34 -4.04
C TRP A 184 -20.68 18.68 -3.26
N ARG A 185 -20.86 18.18 -2.01
CA ARG A 185 -22.04 18.51 -1.18
C ARG A 185 -21.97 19.88 -0.52
N ASP A 186 -20.81 20.51 -0.54
CA ASP A 186 -20.57 21.80 0.11
C ASP A 186 -20.72 22.99 -0.88
N ILE A 187 -21.13 22.72 -2.11
CA ILE A 187 -21.46 23.73 -3.13
C ILE A 187 -22.95 23.64 -3.49
N ASP A 188 -23.42 24.63 -4.25
CA ASP A 188 -24.81 24.65 -4.74
C ASP A 188 -25.19 23.32 -5.41
N PRO A 189 -26.31 22.67 -4.99
CA PRO A 189 -26.72 21.37 -5.53
C PRO A 189 -26.95 21.36 -7.05
N GLU A 190 -27.44 22.45 -7.63
CA GLU A 190 -27.68 22.53 -9.08
C GLU A 190 -26.35 22.57 -9.85
N ILE A 191 -25.33 23.28 -9.32
CA ILE A 191 -23.98 23.29 -9.88
C ILE A 191 -23.34 21.90 -9.77
N ALA A 192 -23.45 21.29 -8.59
CA ALA A 192 -22.92 19.95 -8.35
C ALA A 192 -23.56 18.91 -9.28
N LYS A 193 -24.90 18.94 -9.43
CA LYS A 193 -25.65 18.05 -10.32
C LYS A 193 -25.27 18.22 -11.77
N ALA A 194 -25.18 19.46 -12.25
CA ALA A 194 -24.75 19.76 -13.62
C ALA A 194 -23.35 19.24 -13.92
N TYR A 195 -22.43 19.30 -12.95
CA TYR A 195 -21.07 18.77 -13.09
C TYR A 195 -21.04 17.24 -13.05
N MET A 196 -21.74 16.63 -12.10
CA MET A 196 -21.71 15.18 -11.86
C MET A 196 -22.47 14.38 -12.92
N LYS A 197 -23.46 14.97 -13.59
CA LYS A 197 -24.26 14.33 -14.64
C LYS A 197 -24.81 12.97 -14.17
N SER A 198 -24.55 11.90 -14.94
CA SER A 198 -24.98 10.54 -14.60
C SER A 198 -24.45 10.02 -13.28
N CYS A 199 -23.33 10.56 -12.76
CA CYS A 199 -22.81 10.19 -11.46
C CYS A 199 -23.67 10.70 -10.30
N TRP A 200 -24.59 11.64 -10.53
CA TRP A 200 -25.46 12.20 -9.50
C TRP A 200 -26.38 11.15 -8.89
N ASP A 201 -26.99 10.32 -9.73
CA ASP A 201 -27.98 9.32 -9.33
C ASP A 201 -27.37 7.95 -8.96
N MET A 202 -26.04 7.78 -9.08
CA MET A 202 -25.39 6.51 -8.74
C MET A 202 -25.37 6.28 -7.23
N GLU A 203 -25.58 5.04 -6.79
CA GLU A 203 -25.41 4.63 -5.39
C GLU A 203 -23.93 4.72 -4.94
N GLY A 204 -23.72 5.00 -3.68
CA GLY A 204 -22.40 5.11 -3.05
C GLY A 204 -22.07 6.52 -2.54
N GLY A 205 -21.13 6.62 -1.64
CA GLY A 205 -20.85 7.87 -0.92
C GLY A 205 -20.21 8.99 -1.76
N ARG A 206 -19.58 8.66 -2.90
CA ARG A 206 -18.96 9.62 -3.88
C ARG A 206 -18.13 10.74 -3.24
N THR A 207 -17.59 10.50 -2.05
CA THR A 207 -16.86 11.51 -1.26
C THR A 207 -15.53 11.94 -1.90
N GLY A 208 -15.08 11.26 -2.95
CA GLY A 208 -13.90 11.62 -3.73
C GLY A 208 -14.15 12.64 -4.84
N ILE A 209 -15.41 12.89 -5.23
CA ILE A 209 -15.73 13.81 -6.33
C ILE A 209 -15.63 15.26 -5.82
N LEU A 210 -14.94 16.11 -6.60
CA LEU A 210 -14.71 17.53 -6.28
C LEU A 210 -14.14 17.73 -4.86
N ARG A 211 -13.30 16.83 -4.39
CA ARG A 211 -12.73 16.97 -3.05
C ARG A 211 -11.56 17.93 -3.07
N ARG A 212 -11.66 19.00 -2.27
CA ARG A 212 -10.59 19.96 -2.04
C ARG A 212 -9.89 19.68 -0.71
N MET A 213 -8.55 19.63 -0.72
CA MET A 213 -7.80 19.48 0.52
C MET A 213 -7.79 20.77 1.33
N SER A 214 -7.70 20.65 2.64
CA SER A 214 -7.44 21.77 3.56
C SER A 214 -5.96 21.77 3.95
N LEU A 215 -5.36 22.94 4.08
CA LEU A 215 -4.01 23.07 4.62
C LEU A 215 -3.95 22.72 6.11
N ASP A 216 -5.06 22.82 6.82
CA ASP A 216 -5.16 22.59 8.28
C ASP A 216 -5.53 21.13 8.62
N GLU A 217 -5.51 20.26 7.61
CA GLU A 217 -5.75 18.82 7.75
C GLU A 217 -4.64 17.99 7.06
N PRO A 218 -4.43 16.73 7.48
CA PRO A 218 -3.61 15.80 6.70
C PRO A 218 -4.31 15.46 5.39
N SER A 219 -3.54 15.24 4.33
CA SER A 219 -4.09 14.76 3.06
C SER A 219 -4.72 13.38 3.21
N LEU A 220 -5.59 13.05 2.29
CA LEU A 220 -5.96 11.65 2.06
C LEU A 220 -4.88 10.95 1.22
N THR A 221 -4.99 9.62 1.14
CA THR A 221 -4.15 8.86 0.20
C THR A 221 -4.35 9.40 -1.22
N VAL A 222 -3.28 9.89 -1.84
CA VAL A 222 -3.29 10.37 -3.23
C VAL A 222 -3.50 9.18 -4.16
N LEU A 223 -4.44 9.32 -5.08
CA LEU A 223 -4.74 8.33 -6.10
C LEU A 223 -3.93 8.61 -7.38
N THR A 224 -3.74 7.60 -8.20
CA THR A 224 -3.05 7.70 -9.50
C THR A 224 -3.88 8.38 -10.59
N SER A 225 -5.20 8.48 -10.37
CA SER A 225 -6.13 9.21 -11.24
C SER A 225 -6.83 10.30 -10.43
N PRO A 226 -6.76 11.55 -10.85
CA PRO A 226 -7.46 12.66 -10.21
C PRO A 226 -8.98 12.61 -10.48
#